data_a43c365ad9e594ac6755265a722df478
#
_entry.id   a43c365ad9e594ac6755265a722df478
#
_cell.length_a   1.000
_cell.length_b   1.000
_cell.length_c   1.000
_cell.angle_alpha   90.00
_cell.angle_beta   90.00
_cell.angle_gamma   90.00
#
_symmetry.space_group_name_H-M   'P 1'
#
loop_
_entity.id
_entity.type
_entity.pdbx_description
1 polymer ?
#
loop_
_entity_poly.entity_id
_entity_poly.type
_entity_poly.pdbx_seq_one_letter_code
_entity_poly.pdbx_strand_id
1 'polypeptide(L)'
;VELLPIKKGSPSLAMPGYQIDVLGEDGHPIAAGETGAIALKLPLPPGCLPGLWENREGFESAYLNDYPGYYKTGDAGFIDEDGYLFVMSRTDDIINVAGHRLSTGGMEEVLAGHPDIAECAVLGVKDALKGELPLGLLVFNDGVNRPEEEIVAECIQKIRDEIGPVAAFKLATRVARLPKTRSGKILRGTIRKIANGEAWQMPATIDDPTILDEIGVNLKTLGYPQDYPQDHPQDHPQDHPQGE
;
A
#
# COMPACT_ATOMS: atom_id res chain seq x y z
N VAL A 1 -38.89 6.30 -4.50
CA VAL A 1 -37.40 6.45 -4.51
C VAL A 1 -36.93 5.77 -5.77
N GLU A 2 -36.44 6.55 -6.72
CA GLU A 2 -35.80 6.01 -7.91
C GLU A 2 -34.53 5.28 -7.48
N LEU A 3 -34.47 3.98 -7.78
CA LEU A 3 -33.27 3.19 -7.48
C LEU A 3 -32.18 3.60 -8.47
N LEU A 4 -31.01 3.93 -7.94
CA LEU A 4 -29.84 4.21 -8.77
C LEU A 4 -29.44 2.96 -9.56
N PRO A 5 -28.99 3.10 -10.82
CA PRO A 5 -28.45 1.98 -11.59
C PRO A 5 -27.31 1.29 -10.83
N ILE A 6 -27.29 -0.03 -10.84
CA ILE A 6 -26.23 -0.80 -10.22
C ILE A 6 -25.06 -0.93 -11.20
N LYS A 7 -23.88 -0.45 -10.81
CA LYS A 7 -22.62 -0.69 -11.53
C LYS A 7 -21.78 -1.71 -10.76
N LYS A 8 -21.42 -2.81 -11.41
CA LYS A 8 -20.62 -3.88 -10.78
C LYS A 8 -19.26 -3.33 -10.33
N GLY A 9 -18.86 -3.64 -9.10
CA GLY A 9 -17.60 -3.19 -8.49
C GLY A 9 -17.66 -1.79 -7.88
N SER A 10 -18.76 -1.05 -8.03
CA SER A 10 -18.95 0.26 -7.41
C SER A 10 -19.82 0.19 -6.14
N PRO A 11 -19.42 0.86 -5.05
CA PRO A 11 -20.29 1.11 -3.91
C PRO A 11 -21.38 2.14 -4.17
N SER A 12 -21.51 2.69 -5.40
CA SER A 12 -22.47 3.69 -5.85
C SER A 12 -21.98 5.14 -5.71
N LEU A 13 -22.92 6.08 -5.60
CA LEU A 13 -22.67 7.51 -5.44
C LEU A 13 -22.40 7.87 -3.98
N ALA A 14 -21.77 9.03 -3.76
CA ALA A 14 -21.62 9.59 -2.43
C ALA A 14 -22.99 9.75 -1.73
N MET A 15 -23.05 9.40 -0.45
CA MET A 15 -24.24 9.66 0.36
C MET A 15 -24.46 11.17 0.55
N PRO A 16 -25.72 11.62 0.71
CA PRO A 16 -26.02 13.02 0.98
C PRO A 16 -25.22 13.56 2.17
N GLY A 17 -24.59 14.72 1.98
CA GLY A 17 -23.73 15.36 2.96
C GLY A 17 -22.24 15.04 2.81
N TYR A 18 -21.86 14.04 2.01
CA TYR A 18 -20.47 13.76 1.67
C TYR A 18 -20.12 14.31 0.30
N GLN A 19 -18.97 14.96 0.21
CA GLN A 19 -18.34 15.27 -1.06
C GLN A 19 -17.06 14.44 -1.17
N ILE A 20 -17.02 13.54 -2.14
CA ILE A 20 -15.89 12.66 -2.40
C ILE A 20 -15.17 13.19 -3.63
N ASP A 21 -13.88 13.44 -3.51
CA ASP A 21 -13.00 13.77 -4.62
C ASP A 21 -11.90 12.70 -4.73
N VAL A 22 -11.39 12.48 -5.95
CA VAL A 22 -10.20 11.67 -6.19
C VAL A 22 -9.05 12.62 -6.50
N LEU A 23 -7.99 12.52 -5.71
CA LEU A 23 -6.88 13.47 -5.73
C LEU A 23 -5.64 12.85 -6.38
N GLY A 24 -4.95 13.66 -7.19
CA GLY A 24 -3.64 13.36 -7.74
C GLY A 24 -2.52 13.47 -6.69
N GLU A 25 -1.29 13.27 -7.14
CA GLU A 25 -0.10 13.40 -6.27
C GLU A 25 0.12 14.84 -5.78
N ASP A 26 -0.35 15.81 -6.53
CA ASP A 26 -0.33 17.23 -6.19
C ASP A 26 -1.43 17.66 -5.20
N GLY A 27 -2.27 16.71 -4.77
CA GLY A 27 -3.40 16.95 -3.86
C GLY A 27 -4.61 17.65 -4.49
N HIS A 28 -4.65 17.78 -5.81
CA HIS A 28 -5.78 18.37 -6.53
C HIS A 28 -6.70 17.30 -7.14
N PRO A 29 -8.01 17.59 -7.28
CA PRO A 29 -8.95 16.71 -7.97
C PRO A 29 -8.50 16.40 -9.41
N ILE A 30 -8.60 15.13 -9.81
CA ILE A 30 -8.26 14.62 -11.13
C ILE A 30 -9.51 14.33 -11.96
N ALA A 31 -9.33 14.05 -13.25
CA ALA A 31 -10.43 13.81 -14.18
C ALA A 31 -11.17 12.47 -13.89
N ALA A 32 -12.41 12.38 -14.34
CA ALA A 32 -13.20 11.15 -14.27
C ALA A 32 -12.45 9.99 -14.97
N GLY A 33 -12.47 8.82 -14.37
CA GLY A 33 -11.77 7.62 -14.84
C GLY A 33 -10.29 7.53 -14.47
N GLU A 34 -9.68 8.61 -13.99
CA GLU A 34 -8.31 8.59 -13.51
C GLU A 34 -8.23 8.08 -12.06
N THR A 35 -7.23 7.25 -11.78
CA THR A 35 -7.03 6.66 -10.45
C THR A 35 -6.16 7.55 -9.57
N GLY A 36 -6.64 7.84 -8.36
CA GLY A 36 -5.95 8.64 -7.36
C GLY A 36 -6.34 8.30 -5.94
N ALA A 37 -5.96 9.15 -4.97
CA ALA A 37 -6.34 9.01 -3.58
C ALA A 37 -7.80 9.45 -3.38
N ILE A 38 -8.61 8.59 -2.76
CA ILE A 38 -9.99 8.92 -2.40
C ILE A 38 -9.95 9.77 -1.12
N ALA A 39 -10.52 10.97 -1.19
CA ALA A 39 -10.57 11.91 -0.09
C ALA A 39 -11.96 12.51 0.10
N LEU A 40 -12.30 12.84 1.34
CA LEU A 40 -13.57 13.47 1.69
C LEU A 40 -13.34 14.96 1.96
N LYS A 41 -14.05 15.82 1.23
CA LYS A 41 -13.91 17.26 1.43
C LYS A 41 -14.45 17.70 2.77
N LEU A 42 -13.70 18.53 3.45
CA LEU A 42 -14.10 19.10 4.75
C LEU A 42 -15.08 20.28 4.58
N PRO A 43 -15.99 20.51 5.55
CA PRO A 43 -16.18 19.76 6.79
C PRO A 43 -16.93 18.43 6.58
N LEU A 44 -16.58 17.41 7.37
CA LEU A 44 -17.32 16.14 7.35
C LEU A 44 -18.70 16.29 7.96
N PRO A 45 -19.71 15.50 7.53
CA PRO A 45 -21.01 15.44 8.16
C PRO A 45 -20.94 15.03 9.63
N PRO A 46 -21.92 15.46 10.47
CA PRO A 46 -22.01 14.97 11.84
C PRO A 46 -22.07 13.44 11.92
N GLY A 47 -21.39 12.85 12.88
CA GLY A 47 -21.32 11.40 13.08
C GLY A 47 -20.08 10.75 12.47
N CYS A 48 -19.28 11.48 11.68
CA CYS A 48 -17.96 11.04 11.27
C CYS A 48 -16.98 11.05 12.44
N LEU A 49 -15.80 10.42 12.24
CA LEU A 49 -14.74 10.39 13.25
C LEU A 49 -14.33 11.81 13.68
N PRO A 50 -14.63 12.25 14.92
CA PRO A 50 -14.35 13.62 15.36
C PRO A 50 -12.89 13.79 15.79
N GLY A 51 -12.15 12.71 16.01
CA GLY A 51 -10.78 12.71 16.47
C GLY A 51 -10.36 11.39 17.08
N LEU A 52 -9.11 11.32 17.57
CA LEU A 52 -8.59 10.23 18.38
C LEU A 52 -8.60 10.63 19.86
N TRP A 53 -8.86 9.67 20.75
CA TRP A 53 -8.90 9.89 22.20
C TRP A 53 -7.56 10.44 22.68
N GLU A 54 -7.60 11.64 23.28
CA GLU A 54 -6.43 12.35 23.83
C GLU A 54 -5.21 12.45 22.87
N ASN A 55 -5.43 12.36 21.56
CA ASN A 55 -4.36 12.37 20.55
C ASN A 55 -4.75 13.17 19.30
N ARG A 56 -4.88 14.50 19.48
CA ARG A 56 -5.22 15.42 18.38
C ARG A 56 -4.14 15.45 17.29
N GLU A 57 -2.87 15.50 17.68
CA GLU A 57 -1.74 15.52 16.75
C GLU A 57 -1.70 14.26 15.89
N GLY A 58 -1.91 13.09 16.50
CA GLY A 58 -2.01 11.83 15.77
C GLY A 58 -3.21 11.78 14.80
N PHE A 59 -4.34 12.42 15.17
CA PHE A 59 -5.49 12.53 14.27
C PHE A 59 -5.18 13.42 13.06
N GLU A 60 -4.64 14.62 13.30
CA GLU A 60 -4.28 15.57 12.24
C GLU A 60 -3.23 14.94 11.29
N SER A 61 -2.19 14.32 11.85
CA SER A 61 -1.14 13.65 11.07
C SER A 61 -1.66 12.48 10.24
N ALA A 62 -2.56 11.67 10.78
CA ALA A 62 -3.05 10.47 10.08
C ALA A 62 -4.09 10.79 8.99
N TYR A 63 -4.90 11.85 9.16
CA TYR A 63 -6.10 12.05 8.36
C TYR A 63 -6.22 13.41 7.67
N LEU A 64 -5.53 14.47 8.12
CA LEU A 64 -5.78 15.83 7.67
C LEU A 64 -4.59 16.54 7.02
N ASN A 65 -3.36 16.10 7.30
CA ASN A 65 -2.16 16.83 6.87
C ASN A 65 -1.74 16.54 5.42
N ASP A 66 -2.02 15.36 4.90
CA ASP A 66 -1.57 14.96 3.56
C ASP A 66 -2.26 15.75 2.44
N TYR A 67 -3.56 16.08 2.65
CA TYR A 67 -4.38 16.79 1.68
C TYR A 67 -5.12 17.95 2.35
N PRO A 68 -4.58 19.18 2.36
CA PRO A 68 -5.23 20.33 3.01
C PRO A 68 -6.66 20.56 2.51
N GLY A 69 -7.62 20.62 3.43
CA GLY A 69 -9.05 20.76 3.13
C GLY A 69 -9.79 19.44 2.89
N TYR A 70 -9.12 18.30 3.03
CA TYR A 70 -9.69 16.98 2.88
C TYR A 70 -9.37 16.07 4.07
N TYR A 71 -10.25 15.10 4.27
CA TYR A 71 -10.03 13.95 5.13
C TYR A 71 -9.51 12.79 4.27
N LYS A 72 -8.35 12.25 4.58
CA LYS A 72 -7.71 11.13 3.93
C LYS A 72 -8.38 9.82 4.32
N THR A 73 -8.95 9.08 3.37
CA THR A 73 -9.53 7.75 3.65
C THR A 73 -8.48 6.66 3.74
N GLY A 74 -7.36 6.84 3.06
CA GLY A 74 -6.32 5.82 2.87
C GLY A 74 -6.65 4.82 1.78
N ASP A 75 -7.70 5.06 0.99
CA ASP A 75 -8.08 4.24 -0.16
C ASP A 75 -7.74 4.95 -1.47
N ALA A 76 -7.53 4.17 -2.53
CA ALA A 76 -7.32 4.64 -3.88
C ALA A 76 -8.40 4.10 -4.82
N GLY A 77 -8.77 4.89 -5.82
CA GLY A 77 -9.79 4.52 -6.78
C GLY A 77 -10.05 5.63 -7.79
N PHE A 78 -11.17 5.57 -8.46
CA PHE A 78 -11.59 6.57 -9.42
C PHE A 78 -13.09 6.84 -9.32
N ILE A 79 -13.53 7.95 -9.87
CA ILE A 79 -14.96 8.28 -10.09
C ILE A 79 -15.17 8.26 -11.59
N ASP A 80 -16.20 7.55 -12.06
CA ASP A 80 -16.53 7.51 -13.47
C ASP A 80 -17.28 8.75 -13.94
N GLU A 81 -17.57 8.84 -15.25
CA GLU A 81 -18.29 9.97 -15.87
C GLU A 81 -19.71 10.17 -15.32
N ASP A 82 -20.33 9.13 -14.76
CA ASP A 82 -21.67 9.18 -14.13
C ASP A 82 -21.60 9.50 -12.63
N GLY A 83 -20.39 9.72 -12.08
CA GLY A 83 -20.17 10.06 -10.68
C GLY A 83 -20.08 8.85 -9.72
N TYR A 84 -20.05 7.63 -10.25
CA TYR A 84 -19.92 6.42 -9.43
C TYR A 84 -18.47 6.22 -8.98
N LEU A 85 -18.30 5.99 -7.67
CA LEU A 85 -17.02 5.68 -7.08
C LEU A 85 -16.64 4.22 -7.31
N PHE A 86 -15.37 3.97 -7.61
CA PHE A 86 -14.76 2.64 -7.64
C PHE A 86 -13.55 2.62 -6.72
N VAL A 87 -13.62 1.80 -5.66
CA VAL A 87 -12.50 1.61 -4.72
C VAL A 87 -11.64 0.46 -5.24
N MET A 88 -10.39 0.75 -5.57
CA MET A 88 -9.48 -0.20 -6.20
C MET A 88 -8.53 -0.87 -5.21
N SER A 89 -7.98 -0.10 -4.26
CA SER A 89 -6.99 -0.59 -3.28
C SER A 89 -6.82 0.42 -2.14
N ARG A 90 -5.97 0.07 -1.19
CA ARG A 90 -5.42 1.05 -0.24
C ARG A 90 -4.34 1.87 -0.92
N THR A 91 -4.16 3.12 -0.50
CA THR A 91 -3.07 3.97 -1.01
C THR A 91 -1.69 3.43 -0.61
N ASP A 92 -1.61 2.80 0.56
CA ASP A 92 -0.41 2.12 1.08
C ASP A 92 -0.16 0.74 0.45
N ASP A 93 -1.14 0.20 -0.29
CA ASP A 93 -1.06 -1.05 -1.06
C ASP A 93 -0.75 -0.80 -2.55
N ILE A 94 -0.50 0.45 -2.97
CA ILE A 94 0.00 0.79 -4.30
C ILE A 94 1.52 0.85 -4.26
N ILE A 95 2.15 0.18 -5.22
CA ILE A 95 3.60 0.20 -5.41
C ILE A 95 3.92 1.07 -6.61
N ASN A 96 4.81 2.05 -6.43
CA ASN A 96 5.23 2.92 -7.53
C ASN A 96 6.56 2.42 -8.13
N VAL A 97 6.45 1.63 -9.20
CA VAL A 97 7.61 1.06 -9.90
C VAL A 97 7.95 1.92 -11.11
N ALA A 98 8.99 2.72 -11.03
CA ALA A 98 9.44 3.59 -12.12
C ALA A 98 8.30 4.45 -12.73
N GLY A 99 7.43 5.01 -11.87
CA GLY A 99 6.29 5.83 -12.26
C GLY A 99 5.01 5.05 -12.59
N HIS A 100 5.04 3.71 -12.60
CA HIS A 100 3.85 2.89 -12.78
C HIS A 100 3.23 2.53 -11.43
N ARG A 101 1.96 2.85 -11.26
CA ARG A 101 1.18 2.54 -10.05
C ARG A 101 0.58 1.14 -10.17
N LEU A 102 1.05 0.22 -9.37
CA LEU A 102 0.68 -1.19 -9.41
C LEU A 102 -0.04 -1.59 -8.13
N SER A 103 -1.14 -2.31 -8.26
CA SER A 103 -1.90 -2.82 -7.12
C SER A 103 -1.25 -4.09 -6.56
N THR A 104 -1.01 -4.11 -5.26
CA THR A 104 -0.59 -5.34 -4.55
C THR A 104 -1.65 -6.42 -4.68
N GLY A 105 -2.93 -6.07 -4.57
CA GLY A 105 -4.05 -7.00 -4.68
C GLY A 105 -4.11 -7.73 -6.03
N GLY A 106 -3.83 -7.02 -7.14
CA GLY A 106 -3.77 -7.65 -8.45
C GLY A 106 -2.64 -8.68 -8.57
N MET A 107 -1.48 -8.39 -7.96
CA MET A 107 -0.37 -9.36 -7.92
C MET A 107 -0.71 -10.55 -7.00
N GLU A 108 -1.34 -10.29 -5.85
CA GLU A 108 -1.76 -11.33 -4.91
C GLU A 108 -2.80 -12.27 -5.53
N GLU A 109 -3.73 -11.76 -6.34
CA GLU A 109 -4.71 -12.57 -7.08
C GLU A 109 -4.02 -13.53 -8.05
N VAL A 110 -3.03 -13.05 -8.81
CA VAL A 110 -2.23 -13.87 -9.71
C VAL A 110 -1.46 -14.94 -8.96
N LEU A 111 -0.80 -14.59 -7.84
CA LEU A 111 -0.04 -15.52 -7.00
C LEU A 111 -0.93 -16.57 -6.34
N ALA A 112 -2.11 -16.18 -5.82
CA ALA A 112 -3.07 -17.08 -5.23
C ALA A 112 -3.62 -18.12 -6.22
N GLY A 113 -3.56 -17.83 -7.52
CA GLY A 113 -3.87 -18.79 -8.58
C GLY A 113 -2.78 -19.84 -8.83
N HIS A 114 -1.68 -19.85 -8.10
CA HIS A 114 -0.64 -20.89 -8.21
C HIS A 114 -1.00 -22.10 -7.33
N PRO A 115 -0.92 -23.35 -7.83
CA PRO A 115 -1.41 -24.54 -7.12
C PRO A 115 -0.67 -24.81 -5.81
N ASP A 116 0.58 -24.41 -5.68
CA ASP A 116 1.40 -24.67 -4.50
C ASP A 116 1.33 -23.54 -3.44
N ILE A 117 0.61 -22.45 -3.72
CA ILE A 117 0.49 -21.29 -2.82
C ILE A 117 -0.80 -21.38 -2.01
N ALA A 118 -0.67 -21.39 -0.68
CA ALA A 118 -1.79 -21.34 0.27
C ALA A 118 -2.22 -19.89 0.55
N GLU A 119 -1.25 -19.02 0.81
CA GLU A 119 -1.45 -17.60 1.09
C GLU A 119 -0.28 -16.79 0.51
N CYS A 120 -0.53 -15.56 0.16
CA CYS A 120 0.51 -14.64 -0.27
C CYS A 120 0.23 -13.21 0.21
N ALA A 121 1.28 -12.42 0.27
CA ALA A 121 1.19 -10.98 0.46
C ALA A 121 2.24 -10.28 -0.41
N VAL A 122 1.86 -9.20 -1.05
CA VAL A 122 2.78 -8.35 -1.81
C VAL A 122 2.87 -6.99 -1.16
N LEU A 123 4.06 -6.43 -1.09
CA LEU A 123 4.33 -5.10 -0.56
C LEU A 123 5.43 -4.40 -1.36
N GLY A 124 5.41 -3.07 -1.37
CA GLY A 124 6.47 -2.26 -1.96
C GLY A 124 7.66 -2.16 -1.03
N VAL A 125 8.86 -2.40 -1.54
CA VAL A 125 10.12 -2.15 -0.85
C VAL A 125 10.95 -1.14 -1.63
N LYS A 126 11.71 -0.29 -0.96
CA LYS A 126 12.52 0.75 -1.60
C LYS A 126 13.55 0.15 -2.56
N ASP A 127 13.74 0.79 -3.70
CA ASP A 127 14.77 0.45 -4.70
C ASP A 127 15.39 1.73 -5.26
N ALA A 128 16.72 1.79 -5.29
CA ALA A 128 17.47 2.99 -5.68
C ALA A 128 17.23 3.46 -7.12
N LEU A 129 16.85 2.56 -8.03
CA LEU A 129 16.67 2.85 -9.46
C LEU A 129 15.21 3.05 -9.84
N LYS A 130 14.30 2.30 -9.21
CA LYS A 130 12.88 2.26 -9.60
C LYS A 130 11.94 2.90 -8.60
N GLY A 131 12.48 3.47 -7.51
CA GLY A 131 11.71 4.00 -6.40
C GLY A 131 11.23 2.87 -5.49
N GLU A 132 10.38 1.99 -5.99
CA GLU A 132 9.93 0.79 -5.28
C GLU A 132 9.99 -0.45 -6.17
N LEU A 133 10.12 -1.62 -5.54
CA LEU A 133 9.93 -2.93 -6.16
C LEU A 133 8.90 -3.73 -5.37
N PRO A 134 8.06 -4.52 -6.03
CA PRO A 134 7.21 -5.47 -5.35
C PRO A 134 8.00 -6.63 -4.78
N LEU A 135 7.72 -6.98 -3.53
CA LEU A 135 8.24 -8.13 -2.81
C LEU A 135 7.08 -9.03 -2.41
N GLY A 136 7.15 -10.30 -2.78
CA GLY A 136 6.17 -11.33 -2.43
C GLY A 136 6.60 -12.17 -1.23
N LEU A 137 5.71 -12.30 -0.24
CA LEU A 137 5.79 -13.31 0.81
C LEU A 137 4.85 -14.44 0.45
N LEU A 138 5.36 -15.67 0.36
CA LEU A 138 4.64 -16.84 -0.12
C LEU A 138 4.53 -17.88 0.98
N VAL A 139 3.32 -18.29 1.32
CA VAL A 139 3.06 -19.44 2.18
C VAL A 139 2.65 -20.60 1.28
N PHE A 140 3.38 -21.71 1.36
CA PHE A 140 3.11 -22.86 0.52
C PHE A 140 2.03 -23.75 1.14
N ASN A 141 1.32 -24.48 0.29
CA ASN A 141 0.37 -25.49 0.71
C ASN A 141 1.08 -26.61 1.48
N ASP A 142 0.35 -27.23 2.41
CA ASP A 142 0.85 -28.39 3.15
C ASP A 142 1.16 -29.54 2.18
N GLY A 143 2.28 -30.24 2.43
CA GLY A 143 2.69 -31.38 1.63
C GLY A 143 3.40 -31.06 0.32
N VAL A 144 3.66 -29.79 0.01
CA VAL A 144 4.50 -29.40 -1.13
C VAL A 144 5.94 -29.84 -0.90
N ASN A 145 6.47 -30.72 -1.79
CA ASN A 145 7.82 -31.29 -1.72
C ASN A 145 8.72 -30.85 -2.87
N ARG A 146 8.31 -29.83 -3.63
CA ARG A 146 9.10 -29.25 -4.71
C ARG A 146 10.14 -28.27 -4.14
N PRO A 147 11.27 -28.05 -4.85
CA PRO A 147 12.24 -27.00 -4.46
C PRO A 147 11.56 -25.63 -4.39
N GLU A 148 11.91 -24.87 -3.35
CA GLU A 148 11.36 -23.53 -3.15
C GLU A 148 11.68 -22.61 -4.33
N GLU A 149 12.89 -22.70 -4.85
CA GLU A 149 13.39 -21.87 -5.95
C GLU A 149 12.58 -22.06 -7.22
N GLU A 150 12.09 -23.28 -7.48
CA GLU A 150 11.24 -23.56 -8.66
C GLU A 150 9.88 -22.87 -8.51
N ILE A 151 9.24 -23.00 -7.36
CA ILE A 151 7.93 -22.39 -7.11
C ILE A 151 8.02 -20.86 -7.14
N VAL A 152 9.06 -20.29 -6.52
CA VAL A 152 9.31 -18.85 -6.58
C VAL A 152 9.53 -18.38 -8.01
N ALA A 153 10.29 -19.11 -8.82
CA ALA A 153 10.51 -18.77 -10.22
C ALA A 153 9.22 -18.84 -11.04
N GLU A 154 8.36 -19.84 -10.80
CA GLU A 154 7.04 -19.96 -11.44
C GLU A 154 6.13 -18.79 -11.04
N CYS A 155 6.11 -18.39 -9.77
CA CYS A 155 5.37 -17.22 -9.29
C CYS A 155 5.84 -15.92 -9.95
N ILE A 156 7.14 -15.72 -10.07
CA ILE A 156 7.72 -14.56 -10.76
C ILE A 156 7.32 -14.55 -12.24
N GLN A 157 7.42 -15.70 -12.89
CA GLN A 157 7.05 -15.82 -14.31
C GLN A 157 5.55 -15.57 -14.52
N LYS A 158 4.70 -16.09 -13.63
CA LYS A 158 3.25 -15.92 -13.69
C LYS A 158 2.85 -14.43 -13.58
N ILE A 159 3.45 -13.67 -12.67
CA ILE A 159 3.26 -12.21 -12.58
C ILE A 159 3.71 -11.51 -13.86
N ARG A 160 4.83 -11.93 -14.42
CA ARG A 160 5.35 -11.35 -15.66
C ARG A 160 4.43 -11.60 -16.85
N ASP A 161 3.80 -12.77 -16.92
CA ASP A 161 2.92 -13.15 -18.01
C ASP A 161 1.53 -12.50 -17.91
N GLU A 162 0.97 -12.39 -16.70
CA GLU A 162 -0.40 -11.92 -16.50
C GLU A 162 -0.48 -10.39 -16.24
N ILE A 163 0.50 -9.78 -15.57
CA ILE A 163 0.54 -8.33 -15.31
C ILE A 163 1.51 -7.62 -16.25
N GLY A 164 2.56 -8.31 -16.65
CA GLY A 164 3.58 -7.78 -17.54
C GLY A 164 4.90 -7.44 -16.85
N PRO A 165 5.97 -7.25 -17.65
CA PRO A 165 7.31 -6.95 -17.15
C PRO A 165 7.42 -5.60 -16.43
N VAL A 166 6.45 -4.72 -16.64
CA VAL A 166 6.35 -3.42 -15.94
C VAL A 166 6.26 -3.57 -14.43
N ALA A 167 5.68 -4.68 -13.94
CA ALA A 167 5.59 -4.99 -12.52
C ALA A 167 6.96 -5.12 -11.86
N ALA A 168 8.00 -5.49 -12.62
CA ALA A 168 9.36 -5.74 -12.13
C ALA A 168 9.40 -6.68 -10.89
N PHE A 169 8.42 -7.57 -10.80
CA PHE A 169 8.31 -8.54 -9.71
C PHE A 169 9.44 -9.57 -9.85
N LYS A 170 10.43 -9.47 -8.98
CA LYS A 170 11.62 -10.32 -8.98
C LYS A 170 12.05 -10.76 -7.58
N LEU A 171 11.39 -10.21 -6.56
CA LEU A 171 11.67 -10.47 -5.16
C LEU A 171 10.51 -11.28 -4.58
N ALA A 172 10.76 -12.51 -4.22
CA ALA A 172 9.81 -13.33 -3.50
C ALA A 172 10.55 -14.33 -2.60
N THR A 173 9.96 -14.67 -1.47
CA THR A 173 10.51 -15.63 -0.52
C THR A 173 9.39 -16.41 0.16
N ARG A 174 9.68 -17.65 0.49
CA ARG A 174 8.80 -18.46 1.34
C ARG A 174 8.84 -17.96 2.78
N VAL A 175 7.68 -17.98 3.43
CA VAL A 175 7.53 -17.77 4.86
C VAL A 175 6.63 -18.87 5.44
N ALA A 176 6.81 -19.21 6.72
CA ALA A 176 5.98 -20.23 7.35
C ALA A 176 4.51 -19.79 7.44
N ARG A 177 4.29 -18.48 7.63
CA ARG A 177 2.96 -17.84 7.68
C ARG A 177 3.07 -16.34 7.46
N LEU A 178 1.97 -15.68 7.16
CA LEU A 178 1.92 -14.22 7.08
C LEU A 178 1.74 -13.61 8.48
N PRO A 179 2.40 -12.50 8.81
CA PRO A 179 2.18 -11.78 10.06
C PRO A 179 0.82 -11.12 10.03
N LYS A 180 -0.06 -11.53 10.94
CA LYS A 180 -1.43 -11.06 11.01
C LYS A 180 -1.75 -10.49 12.39
N THR A 181 -2.72 -9.60 12.42
CA THR A 181 -3.39 -9.23 13.67
C THR A 181 -4.30 -10.38 14.13
N ARG A 182 -4.72 -10.38 15.40
CA ARG A 182 -5.72 -11.35 15.94
C ARG A 182 -7.03 -11.35 15.15
N SER A 183 -7.35 -10.29 14.42
CA SER A 183 -8.52 -10.21 13.53
C SER A 183 -8.23 -10.70 12.10
N GLY A 184 -7.04 -11.24 11.82
CA GLY A 184 -6.65 -11.79 10.52
C GLY A 184 -6.10 -10.77 9.50
N LYS A 185 -5.95 -9.49 9.88
CA LYS A 185 -5.41 -8.47 8.98
C LYS A 185 -3.89 -8.59 8.86
N ILE A 186 -3.36 -8.68 7.63
CA ILE A 186 -1.93 -8.76 7.36
C ILE A 186 -1.24 -7.43 7.72
N LEU A 187 -0.10 -7.50 8.40
CA LEU A 187 0.68 -6.37 8.91
C LEU A 187 1.68 -5.85 7.85
N ARG A 188 1.20 -5.54 6.63
CA ARG A 188 2.06 -5.08 5.51
C ARG A 188 2.93 -3.88 5.88
N GLY A 189 2.37 -2.90 6.57
CA GLY A 189 3.10 -1.70 7.00
C GLY A 189 4.29 -2.01 7.91
N THR A 190 4.17 -2.99 8.82
CA THR A 190 5.28 -3.41 9.68
C THR A 190 6.37 -4.13 8.88
N ILE A 191 5.98 -5.04 7.98
CA ILE A 191 6.93 -5.76 7.11
C ILE A 191 7.69 -4.77 6.21
N ARG A 192 6.97 -3.79 5.63
CA ARG A 192 7.57 -2.75 4.79
C ARG A 192 8.62 -1.94 5.55
N LYS A 193 8.33 -1.53 6.79
CA LYS A 193 9.29 -0.82 7.63
C LYS A 193 10.53 -1.67 7.93
N ILE A 194 10.36 -2.95 8.24
CA ILE A 194 11.47 -3.89 8.45
C ILE A 194 12.32 -4.00 7.18
N ALA A 195 11.69 -4.18 6.03
CA ALA A 195 12.38 -4.29 4.75
C ALA A 195 13.14 -3.01 4.38
N ASN A 196 12.59 -1.84 4.71
CA ASN A 196 13.21 -0.55 4.41
C ASN A 196 14.20 -0.07 5.48
N GLY A 197 14.43 -0.84 6.56
CA GLY A 197 15.30 -0.41 7.68
C GLY A 197 14.74 0.78 8.47
N GLU A 198 13.44 1.02 8.40
CA GLU A 198 12.76 2.11 9.09
C GLU A 198 12.48 1.74 10.56
N ALA A 199 12.42 2.75 11.43
CA ALA A 199 12.01 2.53 12.82
C ALA A 199 10.57 2.01 12.88
N TRP A 200 10.35 0.96 13.64
CA TRP A 200 9.04 0.36 13.83
C TRP A 200 8.82 -0.08 15.28
N GLN A 201 7.57 -0.24 15.65
CA GLN A 201 7.19 -0.73 16.97
C GLN A 201 6.40 -2.02 16.80
N MET A 202 6.54 -2.94 17.77
CA MET A 202 5.78 -4.18 17.81
C MET A 202 4.28 -3.87 17.86
N PRO A 203 3.49 -4.28 16.84
CA PRO A 203 2.04 -4.04 16.87
C PRO A 203 1.39 -4.79 18.04
N ALA A 204 0.71 -4.05 18.93
CA ALA A 204 0.03 -4.65 20.10
C ALA A 204 -1.04 -5.69 19.72
N THR A 205 -1.53 -5.65 18.48
CA THR A 205 -2.58 -6.53 17.95
C THR A 205 -2.05 -7.73 17.20
N ILE A 206 -0.72 -7.91 17.08
CA ILE A 206 -0.13 -9.06 16.38
C ILE A 206 -0.53 -10.36 17.06
N ASP A 207 -0.82 -11.37 16.27
CA ASP A 207 -1.16 -12.70 16.76
C ASP A 207 0.06 -13.43 17.32
N ASP A 208 1.12 -13.51 16.49
CA ASP A 208 2.39 -14.08 16.89
C ASP A 208 3.56 -13.18 16.43
N PRO A 209 4.31 -12.59 17.38
CA PRO A 209 5.40 -11.69 17.04
C PRO A 209 6.65 -12.40 16.47
N THR A 210 6.83 -13.70 16.71
CA THR A 210 8.04 -14.45 16.29
C THR A 210 8.21 -14.51 14.78
N ILE A 211 7.13 -14.42 14.03
CA ILE A 211 7.14 -14.43 12.56
C ILE A 211 7.88 -13.22 11.98
N LEU A 212 7.92 -12.08 12.67
CA LEU A 212 8.64 -10.90 12.19
C LEU A 212 10.16 -11.10 12.20
N ASP A 213 10.67 -11.90 13.13
CA ASP A 213 12.10 -12.26 13.18
C ASP A 213 12.47 -13.17 11.99
N GLU A 214 11.63 -14.18 11.69
CA GLU A 214 11.80 -15.06 10.52
C GLU A 214 11.78 -14.23 9.22
N ILE A 215 10.80 -13.35 9.06
CA ILE A 215 10.71 -12.47 7.90
C ILE A 215 11.96 -11.59 7.80
N GLY A 216 12.44 -11.04 8.91
CA GLY A 216 13.67 -10.24 8.95
C GLY A 216 14.90 -11.01 8.45
N VAL A 217 15.01 -12.30 8.75
CA VAL A 217 16.08 -13.17 8.22
C VAL A 217 15.91 -13.36 6.70
N ASN A 218 14.71 -13.67 6.24
CA ASN A 218 14.42 -13.88 4.82
C ASN A 218 14.67 -12.61 3.99
N LEU A 219 14.28 -11.45 4.52
CA LEU A 219 14.55 -10.16 3.88
C LEU A 219 16.04 -9.88 3.71
N LYS A 220 16.87 -10.21 4.72
CA LYS A 220 18.33 -10.10 4.62
C LYS A 220 18.91 -10.97 3.52
N THR A 221 18.40 -12.17 3.35
CA THR A 221 18.80 -13.08 2.26
C THR A 221 18.48 -12.48 0.88
N LEU A 222 17.41 -11.69 0.78
CA LEU A 222 17.06 -10.95 -0.42
C LEU A 222 17.81 -9.60 -0.56
N GLY A 223 18.71 -9.26 0.38
CA GLY A 223 19.47 -8.01 0.38
C GLY A 223 18.74 -6.81 0.95
N TYR A 224 17.78 -7.03 1.86
CA TYR A 224 17.03 -5.96 2.53
C TYR A 224 17.27 -5.97 4.05
N PRO A 225 17.35 -4.77 4.70
CA PRO A 225 17.29 -3.45 4.06
C PRO A 225 18.51 -3.17 3.18
N GLN A 226 18.31 -2.40 2.11
CA GLN A 226 19.40 -1.87 1.30
C GLN A 226 20.03 -0.68 2.04
N ASP A 227 21.36 -0.55 1.94
CA ASP A 227 22.06 0.64 2.42
C ASP A 227 21.79 1.81 1.46
N TYR A 228 20.82 2.65 1.80
CA TYR A 228 20.64 3.92 1.11
C TYR A 228 21.57 4.97 1.71
N PRO A 229 22.24 5.81 0.88
CA PRO A 229 22.83 7.03 1.38
C PRO A 229 21.74 7.82 2.11
N GLN A 230 21.94 8.07 3.40
CA GLN A 230 21.03 8.94 4.14
C GLN A 230 21.06 10.29 3.45
N ASP A 231 19.92 10.78 2.97
CA ASP A 231 19.78 12.15 2.50
C ASP A 231 20.13 13.06 3.69
N HIS A 232 21.35 13.56 3.70
CA HIS A 232 21.68 14.67 4.56
C HIS A 232 20.82 15.85 4.10
N PRO A 233 20.07 16.51 4.99
CA PRO A 233 19.43 17.76 4.64
C PRO A 233 20.51 18.68 4.08
N GLN A 234 20.39 19.04 2.81
CA GLN A 234 21.30 20.03 2.22
C GLN A 234 21.09 21.33 3.00
N ASP A 235 22.14 21.74 3.71
CA ASP A 235 22.27 23.09 4.23
C ASP A 235 22.06 24.05 3.05
N HIS A 236 20.89 24.62 2.94
CA HIS A 236 20.69 25.79 2.10
C HIS A 236 21.50 26.92 2.74
N PRO A 237 22.50 27.51 2.03
CA PRO A 237 23.14 28.69 2.50
C PRO A 237 22.07 29.77 2.65
N GLN A 238 21.85 30.25 3.87
CA GLN A 238 21.04 31.44 4.11
C GLN A 238 21.83 32.62 3.53
N ASP A 239 21.44 33.10 2.34
CA ASP A 239 21.82 34.40 1.86
C ASP A 239 21.24 35.46 2.82
N HIS A 240 22.08 35.95 3.70
CA HIS A 240 21.84 37.22 4.38
C HIS A 240 22.03 38.36 3.38
N PRO A 241 21.04 39.19 3.09
CA PRO A 241 21.28 40.47 2.51
C PRO A 241 21.89 41.34 3.59
N GLN A 242 23.20 41.67 3.40
CA GLN A 242 23.83 42.76 4.12
C GLN A 242 23.23 44.06 3.59
N GLY A 243 22.84 44.91 4.54
CA GLY A 243 22.21 46.19 4.29
C GLY A 243 23.13 47.25 3.67
N GLU A 244 22.48 48.22 3.09
CA GLU A 244 22.76 49.67 3.21
C GLU A 244 21.43 50.42 3.29
#